data_1dcfaccf6badf1c405fad325e941e75e
#
_entry.id   1dcfaccf6badf1c405fad325e941e75e
#
_cell.length_a   1.000
_cell.length_b   1.000
_cell.length_c   1.000
_cell.angle_alpha   90.00
_cell.angle_beta   90.00
_cell.angle_gamma   90.00
#
_symmetry.space_group_name_H-M   'P 1'
#
loop_
_entity.id
_entity.type
_entity.pdbx_description
1 polymer ?
#
loop_
_entity_poly.entity_id
_entity_poly.type
_entity_poly.pdbx_seq_one_letter_code
_entity_poly.pdbx_strand_id
1 'polypeptide(L)'
;MTSSASPDNVTEQPTRVRWLIFALACGSSWFLYLHRYTWNVIGPFLESDLGLSKTEQGVIFGFFTYTYGFLQIPSGILCDWMGPHFFLGAAIVLWSLLVPLYGISGGKPGLIAVRLAFGAAQAGAYPSLSKVTATWFPVKTRTIVQGWVATFF
;
A
#
# COMPACT_ATOMS: atom_id res chain seq x y z
N MET A 1 18.19 -34.15 -38.10
CA MET A 1 17.27 -32.97 -38.07
C MET A 1 16.45 -33.08 -36.81
N THR A 2 16.96 -32.54 -35.72
CA THR A 2 16.26 -32.46 -34.43
C THR A 2 15.55 -31.11 -34.35
N SER A 3 14.23 -31.16 -34.46
CA SER A 3 13.36 -30.01 -34.28
C SER A 3 13.47 -29.53 -32.81
N SER A 4 14.16 -28.42 -32.59
CA SER A 4 14.15 -27.75 -31.30
C SER A 4 12.78 -27.07 -31.13
N ALA A 5 11.90 -27.73 -30.35
CA ALA A 5 10.67 -27.07 -29.90
C ALA A 5 11.05 -25.85 -29.05
N SER A 6 10.64 -24.68 -29.52
CA SER A 6 10.79 -23.41 -28.80
C SER A 6 10.06 -23.46 -27.48
N PRO A 7 10.66 -23.03 -26.34
CA PRO A 7 10.02 -23.08 -25.02
C PRO A 7 8.86 -22.07 -24.84
N ASP A 8 8.51 -21.33 -25.88
CA ASP A 8 7.58 -20.20 -25.77
C ASP A 8 6.09 -20.53 -25.96
N ASN A 9 5.71 -21.79 -26.08
CA ASN A 9 4.34 -22.23 -26.34
C ASN A 9 3.60 -22.80 -25.13
N VAL A 10 3.93 -22.39 -23.91
CA VAL A 10 3.01 -22.58 -22.81
C VAL A 10 1.95 -21.49 -22.91
N THR A 11 0.87 -21.77 -23.62
CA THR A 11 -0.35 -20.96 -23.57
C THR A 11 -0.95 -21.10 -22.17
N GLU A 12 -0.45 -20.30 -21.25
CA GLU A 12 -1.05 -20.17 -19.91
C GLU A 12 -2.47 -19.65 -20.09
N GLN A 13 -3.42 -20.57 -19.98
CA GLN A 13 -4.83 -20.19 -19.99
C GLN A 13 -5.09 -19.26 -18.79
N PRO A 14 -5.77 -18.11 -18.99
CA PRO A 14 -6.08 -17.21 -17.90
C PRO A 14 -7.04 -17.89 -16.93
N THR A 15 -6.55 -18.32 -15.78
CA THR A 15 -7.36 -18.92 -14.74
C THR A 15 -8.29 -17.85 -14.12
N ARG A 16 -9.49 -18.25 -13.68
CA ARG A 16 -10.42 -17.34 -12.95
C ARG A 16 -9.77 -16.74 -11.70
N VAL A 17 -8.81 -17.43 -11.11
CA VAL A 17 -8.01 -16.97 -9.96
C VAL A 17 -7.22 -15.70 -10.28
N ARG A 18 -6.71 -15.54 -11.49
CA ARG A 18 -5.98 -14.34 -11.92
C ARG A 18 -6.85 -13.06 -11.81
N TRP A 19 -8.11 -13.14 -12.21
CA TRP A 19 -9.05 -12.03 -12.11
C TRP A 19 -9.43 -11.71 -10.68
N LEU A 20 -9.56 -12.73 -9.82
CA LEU A 20 -9.77 -12.52 -8.39
C LEU A 20 -8.57 -11.79 -7.76
N ILE A 21 -7.34 -12.20 -8.08
CA ILE A 21 -6.14 -11.54 -7.59
C ILE A 21 -6.08 -10.08 -8.08
N PHE A 22 -6.44 -9.82 -9.33
CA PHE A 22 -6.54 -8.45 -9.85
C PHE A 22 -7.54 -7.61 -9.06
N ALA A 23 -8.74 -8.12 -8.83
CA ALA A 23 -9.77 -7.42 -8.07
C ALA A 23 -9.32 -7.15 -6.62
N LEU A 24 -8.67 -8.12 -5.98
CA LEU A 24 -8.11 -7.95 -4.63
C LEU A 24 -6.97 -6.92 -4.61
N ALA A 25 -6.11 -6.89 -5.62
CA ALA A 25 -5.04 -5.91 -5.74
C ALA A 25 -5.60 -4.47 -5.91
N CYS A 26 -6.58 -4.30 -6.79
CA CYS A 26 -7.27 -3.01 -6.97
C CYS A 26 -8.02 -2.59 -5.69
N GLY A 27 -8.73 -3.52 -5.05
CA GLY A 27 -9.42 -3.29 -3.79
C GLY A 27 -8.47 -2.88 -2.67
N SER A 28 -7.32 -3.54 -2.55
CA SER A 28 -6.28 -3.18 -1.56
C SER A 28 -5.72 -1.78 -1.81
N SER A 29 -5.48 -1.40 -3.07
CA SER A 29 -5.03 -0.06 -3.45
C SER A 29 -6.07 1.00 -3.08
N TRP A 30 -7.34 0.74 -3.37
CA TRP A 30 -8.44 1.63 -3.01
C TRP A 30 -8.59 1.82 -1.50
N PHE A 31 -8.50 0.73 -0.73
CA PHE A 31 -8.49 0.78 0.74
C PHE A 31 -7.33 1.58 1.30
N LEU A 32 -6.14 1.39 0.74
CA LEU A 32 -4.95 2.14 1.11
C LEU A 32 -5.17 3.65 0.93
N TYR A 33 -5.78 4.04 -0.18
CA TYR A 33 -6.08 5.42 -0.49
C TYR A 33 -7.15 6.01 0.45
N LEU A 34 -8.23 5.26 0.73
CA LEU A 34 -9.25 5.66 1.69
C LEU A 34 -8.66 5.98 3.06
N HIS A 35 -7.78 5.11 3.58
CA HIS A 35 -7.13 5.34 4.87
C HIS A 35 -6.19 6.55 4.84
N ARG A 36 -5.55 6.84 3.71
CA ARG A 36 -4.74 8.05 3.52
C ARG A 36 -5.59 9.31 3.54
N TYR A 37 -6.77 9.25 2.94
CA TYR A 37 -7.73 10.36 2.91
C TYR A 37 -8.36 10.66 4.27
N THR A 38 -8.37 9.72 5.21
CA THR A 38 -8.88 9.93 6.58
C THR A 38 -8.27 11.18 7.22
N TRP A 39 -7.00 11.50 6.93
CA TRP A 39 -6.35 12.71 7.44
C TRP A 39 -7.05 14.01 7.01
N ASN A 40 -7.48 14.06 5.77
CA ASN A 40 -8.18 15.26 5.26
C ASN A 40 -9.56 15.40 5.89
N VAL A 41 -10.22 14.28 6.19
CA VAL A 41 -11.53 14.26 6.86
C VAL A 41 -11.44 14.70 8.31
N ILE A 42 -10.40 14.29 9.03
CA ILE A 42 -10.21 14.68 10.45
C ILE A 42 -9.59 16.06 10.62
N GLY A 43 -9.02 16.66 9.56
CA GLY A 43 -8.35 17.96 9.60
C GLY A 43 -9.15 19.08 10.29
N PRO A 44 -10.43 19.32 9.93
CA PRO A 44 -11.26 20.30 10.60
C PRO A 44 -11.45 20.06 12.11
N PHE A 45 -11.55 18.79 12.53
CA PHE A 45 -11.65 18.42 13.95
C PHE A 45 -10.34 18.66 14.68
N LEU A 46 -9.20 18.42 14.04
CA LEU A 46 -7.88 18.73 14.61
C LEU A 46 -7.67 20.23 14.79
N GLU A 47 -8.26 21.06 13.92
CA GLU A 47 -8.24 22.51 14.04
C GLU A 47 -9.11 22.97 15.21
N SER A 48 -10.33 22.41 15.36
CA SER A 48 -11.26 22.81 16.42
C SER A 48 -10.86 22.32 17.82
N ASP A 49 -10.43 21.05 17.92
CA ASP A 49 -10.24 20.40 19.21
C ASP A 49 -8.82 20.59 19.76
N LEU A 50 -7.81 20.62 18.89
CA LEU A 50 -6.40 20.71 19.26
C LEU A 50 -5.76 22.07 18.89
N GLY A 51 -6.50 22.97 18.26
CA GLY A 51 -5.99 24.28 17.82
C GLY A 51 -4.86 24.16 16.78
N LEU A 52 -4.84 23.07 15.99
CA LEU A 52 -3.80 22.83 15.01
C LEU A 52 -4.01 23.66 13.76
N SER A 53 -3.11 24.57 13.48
CA SER A 53 -3.10 25.30 12.21
C SER A 53 -2.92 24.36 11.01
N LYS A 54 -3.37 24.79 9.83
CA LYS A 54 -3.21 24.04 8.57
C LYS A 54 -1.74 23.74 8.25
N THR A 55 -0.84 24.65 8.61
CA THR A 55 0.61 24.45 8.45
C THR A 55 1.11 23.30 9.33
N GLU A 56 0.70 23.26 10.60
CA GLU A 56 1.07 22.17 11.51
C GLU A 56 0.50 20.83 11.07
N GLN A 57 -0.75 20.81 10.58
CA GLN A 57 -1.34 19.62 9.98
C GLN A 57 -0.55 19.13 8.77
N GLY A 58 -0.06 20.06 7.91
CA GLY A 58 0.81 19.75 6.79
C GLY A 58 2.16 19.16 7.22
N VAL A 59 2.77 19.70 8.27
CA VAL A 59 4.03 19.18 8.84
C VAL A 59 3.82 17.76 9.38
N ILE A 60 2.75 17.54 10.15
CA ILE A 60 2.42 16.20 10.68
C ILE A 60 2.14 15.21 9.55
N PHE A 61 1.48 15.63 8.48
CA PHE A 61 1.30 14.81 7.28
C PHE A 61 2.64 14.51 6.61
N GLY A 62 3.58 15.45 6.62
CA GLY A 62 4.95 15.25 6.11
C GLY A 62 5.68 14.09 6.79
N PHE A 63 5.51 13.88 8.09
CA PHE A 63 6.12 12.75 8.81
C PHE A 63 5.66 11.39 8.24
N PHE A 64 4.40 11.26 7.85
CA PHE A 64 3.92 10.09 7.12
C PHE A 64 4.69 9.89 5.81
N THR A 65 4.82 10.94 5.00
CA THR A 65 5.48 10.86 3.69
C THR A 65 6.95 10.48 3.81
N TYR A 66 7.66 11.05 4.78
CA TYR A 66 9.06 10.71 5.07
C TYR A 66 9.20 9.24 5.45
N THR A 67 8.42 8.78 6.43
CA THR A 67 8.50 7.38 6.88
C THR A 67 8.13 6.41 5.78
N TYR A 68 7.05 6.70 5.05
CA TYR A 68 6.63 5.92 3.89
C TYR A 68 7.73 5.80 2.84
N GLY A 69 8.36 6.92 2.45
CA GLY A 69 9.42 6.93 1.44
C GLY A 69 10.69 6.20 1.89
N PHE A 70 11.16 6.46 3.11
CA PHE A 70 12.36 5.81 3.65
C PHE A 70 12.20 4.30 3.84
N LEU A 71 11.06 3.88 4.35
CA LEU A 71 10.81 2.47 4.65
C LEU A 71 10.35 1.65 3.45
N GLN A 72 10.12 2.26 2.29
CA GLN A 72 9.70 1.54 1.09
C GLN A 72 10.73 0.50 0.63
N ILE A 73 12.03 0.84 0.69
CA ILE A 73 13.12 -0.08 0.33
C ILE A 73 13.25 -1.21 1.36
N PRO A 74 13.41 -0.96 2.67
CA PRO A 74 13.45 -2.02 3.67
C PRO A 74 12.22 -2.92 3.66
N SER A 75 11.04 -2.34 3.50
CA SER A 75 9.78 -3.11 3.42
C SER A 75 9.73 -4.01 2.18
N GLY A 76 10.31 -3.57 1.05
CA GLY A 76 10.46 -4.40 -0.14
C GLY A 76 11.31 -5.65 0.13
N ILE A 77 12.44 -5.49 0.83
CA ILE A 77 13.31 -6.60 1.23
C ILE A 77 12.59 -7.55 2.20
N LEU A 78 11.89 -6.98 3.18
CA LEU A 78 11.10 -7.78 4.13
C LEU A 78 9.97 -8.56 3.44
N CYS A 79 9.33 -7.94 2.46
CA CYS A 79 8.34 -8.60 1.60
C CYS A 79 8.94 -9.77 0.80
N ASP A 80 10.24 -9.69 0.40
CA ASP A 80 10.93 -10.81 -0.24
C ASP A 80 11.09 -12.01 0.68
N TRP A 81 11.38 -11.78 1.96
CA TRP A 81 11.57 -12.82 2.95
C TRP A 81 10.27 -13.47 3.40
N MET A 82 9.25 -12.66 3.67
CA MET A 82 7.98 -13.13 4.22
C MET A 82 6.99 -13.62 3.16
N GLY A 83 7.23 -13.26 1.91
CA GLY A 83 6.29 -13.46 0.81
C GLY A 83 5.21 -12.38 0.73
N PRO A 84 4.80 -11.98 -0.49
CA PRO A 84 3.94 -10.82 -0.70
C PRO A 84 2.54 -10.97 -0.09
N HIS A 85 1.98 -12.18 -0.02
CA HIS A 85 0.65 -12.41 0.53
C HIS A 85 0.59 -12.18 2.03
N PHE A 86 1.52 -12.79 2.77
CA PHE A 86 1.58 -12.65 4.22
C PHE A 86 1.94 -11.22 4.62
N PHE A 87 2.94 -10.65 3.94
CA PHE A 87 3.40 -9.30 4.23
C PHE A 87 2.31 -8.25 3.98
N LEU A 88 1.61 -8.32 2.83
CA LEU A 88 0.52 -7.40 2.51
C LEU A 88 -0.65 -7.55 3.49
N GLY A 89 -1.03 -8.77 3.84
CA GLY A 89 -2.07 -9.04 4.83
C GLY A 89 -1.72 -8.46 6.20
N ALA A 90 -0.51 -8.69 6.69
CA ALA A 90 -0.02 -8.13 7.95
C ALA A 90 0.01 -6.59 7.92
N ALA A 91 0.47 -6.00 6.82
CA ALA A 91 0.49 -4.55 6.63
C ALA A 91 -0.93 -3.96 6.67
N ILE A 92 -1.90 -4.57 5.97
CA ILE A 92 -3.32 -4.14 5.99
C ILE A 92 -3.88 -4.14 7.41
N VAL A 93 -3.67 -5.21 8.16
CA VAL A 93 -4.12 -5.30 9.56
C VAL A 93 -3.46 -4.21 10.40
N LEU A 94 -2.14 -4.05 10.27
CA LEU A 94 -1.37 -3.08 11.06
C LEU A 94 -1.85 -1.65 10.82
N TRP A 95 -1.94 -1.20 9.57
CA TRP A 95 -2.40 0.18 9.33
C TRP A 95 -3.87 0.39 9.67
N SER A 96 -4.72 -0.65 9.55
CA SER A 96 -6.14 -0.56 9.94
C SER A 96 -6.30 -0.37 11.45
N LEU A 97 -5.43 -0.99 12.25
CA LEU A 97 -5.39 -0.81 13.71
C LEU A 97 -4.85 0.58 14.12
N LEU A 98 -4.04 1.22 13.26
CA LEU A 98 -3.51 2.55 13.54
C LEU A 98 -4.52 3.68 13.28
N VAL A 99 -5.53 3.46 12.42
CA VAL A 99 -6.52 4.50 12.09
C VAL A 99 -7.33 4.95 13.31
N PRO A 100 -7.89 4.07 14.16
CA PRO A 100 -8.59 4.49 15.38
C PRO A 100 -7.74 5.28 16.36
N LEU A 101 -6.41 5.09 16.35
CA LEU A 101 -5.48 5.78 17.24
C LEU A 101 -5.43 7.30 16.98
N TYR A 102 -5.87 7.78 15.83
CA TYR A 102 -6.02 9.22 15.61
C TYR A 102 -7.00 9.86 16.59
N GLY A 103 -8.09 9.17 16.97
CA GLY A 103 -9.09 9.67 17.90
C GLY A 103 -8.63 9.71 19.37
N ILE A 104 -7.62 8.91 19.72
CA ILE A 104 -7.12 8.80 21.11
C ILE A 104 -5.69 9.33 21.26
N SER A 105 -5.16 10.00 20.27
CA SER A 105 -3.75 10.37 20.16
C SER A 105 -3.27 11.44 21.16
N GLY A 106 -4.15 12.02 21.98
CA GLY A 106 -3.77 12.90 23.11
C GLY A 106 -2.99 14.17 22.77
N GLY A 107 -3.01 14.63 21.51
CA GLY A 107 -2.37 15.88 21.08
C GLY A 107 -1.31 15.70 19.99
N LYS A 108 -0.56 16.78 19.68
CA LYS A 108 0.44 16.83 18.60
C LYS A 108 1.45 15.68 18.62
N PRO A 109 2.11 15.36 19.75
CA PRO A 109 3.12 14.28 19.78
C PRO A 109 2.52 12.92 19.42
N GLY A 110 1.33 12.63 19.93
CA GLY A 110 0.62 11.39 19.63
C GLY A 110 0.25 11.28 18.16
N LEU A 111 -0.23 12.36 17.55
CA LEU A 111 -0.52 12.41 16.12
C LEU A 111 0.72 12.17 15.26
N ILE A 112 1.87 12.74 15.63
CA ILE A 112 3.15 12.49 14.95
C ILE A 112 3.53 11.02 15.05
N ALA A 113 3.45 10.43 16.24
CA ALA A 113 3.76 9.02 16.45
C ALA A 113 2.87 8.10 15.61
N VAL A 114 1.56 8.35 15.59
CA VAL A 114 0.61 7.60 14.75
C VAL A 114 0.92 7.76 13.27
N ARG A 115 1.29 8.97 12.82
CA ARG A 115 1.66 9.23 11.43
C ARG A 115 2.93 8.52 10.99
N LEU A 116 3.96 8.51 11.84
CA LEU A 116 5.20 7.76 11.60
C LEU A 116 4.91 6.25 11.49
N ALA A 117 4.16 5.70 12.45
CA ALA A 117 3.77 4.30 12.44
C ALA A 117 2.91 3.92 11.22
N PHE A 118 1.97 4.80 10.85
CA PHE A 118 1.10 4.61 9.70
C PHE A 118 1.89 4.62 8.38
N GLY A 119 2.85 5.55 8.23
CA GLY A 119 3.76 5.57 7.09
C GLY A 119 4.59 4.29 6.98
N ALA A 120 5.11 3.81 8.12
CA ALA A 120 5.87 2.56 8.19
C ALA A 120 5.01 1.35 7.77
N ALA A 121 3.79 1.25 8.30
CA ALA A 121 2.88 0.16 8.00
C ALA A 121 2.47 0.12 6.51
N GLN A 122 2.32 1.28 5.87
CA GLN A 122 1.95 1.36 4.46
C GLN A 122 3.12 1.25 3.48
N ALA A 123 4.36 1.44 3.92
CA ALA A 123 5.54 1.51 3.05
C ALA A 123 5.74 0.28 2.16
N GLY A 124 5.37 -0.90 2.65
CA GLY A 124 5.50 -2.15 1.91
C GLY A 124 4.33 -2.52 0.99
N ALA A 125 3.26 -1.75 0.98
CA ALA A 125 2.07 -2.07 0.20
C ALA A 125 2.34 -2.07 -1.31
N TYR A 126 2.97 -1.01 -1.82
CA TYR A 126 3.28 -0.89 -3.25
C TYR A 126 4.26 -1.96 -3.76
N PRO A 127 5.41 -2.20 -3.11
CA PRO A 127 6.30 -3.31 -3.47
C PRO A 127 5.60 -4.66 -3.48
N SER A 128 4.74 -4.93 -2.48
CA SER A 128 3.99 -6.19 -2.40
C SER A 128 3.02 -6.36 -3.58
N LEU A 129 2.24 -5.33 -3.90
CA LEU A 129 1.31 -5.35 -5.04
C LEU A 129 2.05 -5.52 -6.37
N SER A 130 3.20 -4.86 -6.53
CA SER A 130 4.04 -5.01 -7.71
C SER A 130 4.55 -6.44 -7.87
N LYS A 131 4.95 -7.10 -6.77
CA LYS A 131 5.37 -8.51 -6.78
C LYS A 131 4.23 -9.47 -7.10
N VAL A 132 3.06 -9.27 -6.49
CA VAL A 132 1.86 -10.05 -6.81
C VAL A 132 1.54 -9.94 -8.30
N THR A 133 1.56 -8.73 -8.84
CA THR A 133 1.34 -8.51 -10.28
C THR A 133 2.39 -9.21 -11.13
N ALA A 134 3.67 -9.15 -10.74
CA ALA A 134 4.76 -9.80 -11.46
C ALA A 134 4.67 -11.33 -11.44
N THR A 135 4.12 -11.92 -10.37
CA THR A 135 3.97 -13.37 -10.24
C THR A 135 2.79 -13.92 -11.04
N TRP A 136 1.67 -13.20 -11.06
CA TRP A 136 0.41 -13.72 -11.59
C TRP A 136 0.11 -13.29 -13.04
N PHE A 137 0.79 -12.26 -13.55
CA PHE A 137 0.51 -11.74 -14.88
C PHE A 137 1.70 -11.87 -15.83
N PRO A 138 1.46 -12.29 -17.10
CA PRO A 138 2.48 -12.34 -18.14
C PRO A 138 3.12 -10.97 -18.36
N VAL A 139 4.37 -10.94 -18.77
CA VAL A 139 5.13 -9.69 -19.01
C VAL A 139 4.37 -8.69 -19.90
N LYS A 140 3.70 -9.19 -20.93
CA LYS A 140 2.94 -8.36 -21.91
C LYS A 140 1.78 -7.59 -21.27
N THR A 141 1.17 -8.09 -20.20
CA THR A 141 -0.01 -7.49 -19.54
C THR A 141 0.30 -6.80 -18.21
N ARG A 142 1.50 -7.01 -17.66
CA ARG A 142 1.91 -6.45 -16.35
C ARG A 142 1.76 -4.94 -16.29
N THR A 143 2.22 -4.22 -17.31
CA THR A 143 2.17 -2.76 -17.34
C THR A 143 0.72 -2.26 -17.28
N ILE A 144 -0.18 -2.91 -18.01
CA ILE A 144 -1.61 -2.55 -18.02
C ILE A 144 -2.22 -2.81 -16.65
N VAL A 145 -1.96 -3.97 -16.06
CA VAL A 145 -2.46 -4.35 -14.73
C VAL A 145 -1.92 -3.41 -13.65
N GLN A 146 -0.63 -3.09 -13.68
CA GLN A 146 -0.03 -2.13 -12.76
C GLN A 146 -0.60 -0.72 -12.95
N GLY A 147 -0.87 -0.31 -14.18
CA GLY A 147 -1.55 0.95 -14.47
C GLY A 147 -2.93 1.02 -13.81
N TRP A 148 -3.74 -0.02 -13.94
CA TRP A 148 -5.03 -0.12 -13.26
C TRP A 148 -4.89 -0.09 -11.72
N VAL A 149 -3.99 -0.90 -11.16
CA VAL A 149 -3.73 -0.89 -9.71
C VAL A 149 -3.28 0.49 -9.26
N ALA A 150 -2.43 1.18 -10.02
CA ALA A 150 -1.96 2.53 -9.71
C ALA A 150 -3.03 3.61 -9.87
N THR A 151 -4.08 3.39 -10.68
CA THR A 151 -5.20 4.34 -10.82
C THR A 151 -5.99 4.48 -9.52
N PHE A 152 -5.95 3.46 -8.66
CA PHE A 152 -6.58 3.47 -7.34
C PHE A 152 -5.60 3.90 -6.21
N PHE A 153 -4.40 4.32 -6.55
CA PHE A 153 -3.40 4.92 -5.67
C PHE A 153 -3.48 6.44 -5.78
#